data_87a0e147b77eacaa71916fe07391fd51
#
_entry.id   87a0e147b77eacaa71916fe07391fd51
#
_cell.length_a   1.000
_cell.length_b   1.000
_cell.length_c   1.000
_cell.angle_alpha   90.00
_cell.angle_beta   90.00
_cell.angle_gamma   90.00
#
_symmetry.space_group_name_H-M   'P 1'
#
loop_
_entity.id
_entity.type
_entity.pdbx_description
1 polymer ?
#
loop_
_entity_poly.entity_id
_entity_poly.type
_entity_poly.pdbx_seq_one_letter_code
_entity_poly.pdbx_strand_id
1 'polypeptide(L)'
;FVRRRRLTPPEHLTWRSFKNGMLVCHQAFFARTDLARAYHYDRRYRFSADFDWCIRIMREASRKALPLVNAHTIIADYLNEGMTTRNHKASLKERFRIMCKHYGYVSTVMRHLWFALRLILHK
;
A
#
# COMPACT_ATOMS: atom_id res chain seq x y z
N PHE A 1 3.22 -26.14 9.27
CA PHE A 1 4.15 -25.07 9.70
C PHE A 1 3.69 -23.73 9.11
N VAL A 2 3.10 -22.86 9.93
CA VAL A 2 2.65 -21.52 9.48
C VAL A 2 3.81 -20.56 9.64
N ARG A 3 4.34 -20.08 8.51
CA ARG A 3 5.40 -19.08 8.51
C ARG A 3 4.80 -17.71 8.84
N ARG A 4 5.10 -17.21 10.02
CA ARG A 4 4.62 -15.90 10.46
C ARG A 4 5.55 -14.81 9.95
N ARG A 5 4.98 -13.81 9.27
CA ARG A 5 5.68 -12.61 8.87
C ARG A 5 5.01 -11.41 9.54
N ARG A 6 5.80 -10.61 10.24
CA ARG A 6 5.31 -9.35 10.82
C ARG A 6 5.54 -8.22 9.83
N LEU A 7 4.48 -7.51 9.50
CA LEU A 7 4.56 -6.27 8.75
C LEU A 7 4.46 -5.10 9.74
N THR A 8 5.57 -4.36 9.90
CA THR A 8 5.63 -3.23 10.79
C THR A 8 5.66 -1.95 9.94
N PRO A 9 4.66 -1.07 10.04
CA PRO A 9 4.67 0.17 9.30
C PRO A 9 5.78 1.10 9.79
N PRO A 10 6.32 1.98 8.94
CA PRO A 10 7.27 2.98 9.38
C PRO A 10 6.63 3.94 10.38
N GLU A 11 7.44 4.49 11.30
CA GLU A 11 6.96 5.41 12.33
C GLU A 11 6.36 6.67 11.73
N HIS A 12 6.96 7.18 10.65
CA HIS A 12 6.48 8.36 9.94
C HIS A 12 5.95 7.99 8.56
N LEU A 13 4.70 7.54 8.54
CA LEU A 13 4.03 7.17 7.30
C LEU A 13 3.42 8.41 6.64
N THR A 14 3.65 8.57 5.34
CA THR A 14 2.98 9.58 4.50
C THR A 14 2.37 8.91 3.28
N TRP A 15 1.54 9.63 2.53
CA TRP A 15 1.00 9.08 1.28
C TRP A 15 2.09 8.73 0.26
N ARG A 16 3.25 9.38 0.35
CA ARG A 16 4.41 9.07 -0.51
C ARG A 16 5.16 7.82 -0.10
N SER A 17 4.98 7.35 1.13
CA SER A 17 5.65 6.15 1.64
C SER A 17 5.35 4.90 0.81
N PHE A 18 4.18 4.83 0.19
CA PHE A 18 3.77 3.68 -0.63
C PHE A 18 4.48 3.61 -1.99
N LYS A 19 5.36 4.56 -2.29
CA LYS A 19 6.36 4.36 -3.36
C LYS A 19 7.21 3.12 -3.12
N ASN A 20 7.36 2.71 -1.86
CA ASN A 20 8.10 1.53 -1.44
C ASN A 20 7.25 0.27 -1.34
N GLY A 21 5.98 0.33 -1.79
CA GLY A 21 5.04 -0.79 -1.74
C GLY A 21 4.01 -0.62 -0.63
N MET A 22 3.23 -1.68 -0.39
CA MET A 22 2.22 -1.71 0.66
C MET A 22 2.90 -1.94 2.02
N LEU A 23 3.15 -0.87 2.74
CA LEU A 23 3.88 -0.90 4.01
C LEU A 23 2.98 -1.16 5.21
N VAL A 24 1.68 -1.23 5.00
CA VAL A 24 0.66 -1.45 6.04
C VAL A 24 -0.30 -2.52 5.54
N CYS A 25 -0.68 -3.45 6.42
CA CYS A 25 -1.78 -4.35 6.13
C CYS A 25 -3.08 -3.53 6.03
N HIS A 26 -3.85 -3.67 4.95
CA HIS A 26 -5.09 -2.91 4.77
C HIS A 26 -6.09 -3.16 5.91
N GLN A 27 -6.09 -4.36 6.49
CA GLN A 27 -6.94 -4.71 7.64
C GLN A 27 -6.53 -3.99 8.93
N ALA A 28 -5.32 -3.44 8.98
CA ALA A 28 -4.81 -2.66 10.10
C ALA A 28 -4.75 -1.16 9.80
N PHE A 29 -5.38 -0.74 8.71
CA PHE A 29 -5.47 0.67 8.30
C PHE A 29 -6.85 1.20 8.62
N PHE A 30 -6.94 2.10 9.59
CA PHE A 30 -8.20 2.71 10.01
C PHE A 30 -8.27 4.15 9.53
N ALA A 31 -9.25 4.43 8.68
CA ALA A 31 -9.51 5.77 8.19
C ALA A 31 -10.61 6.43 9.03
N ARG A 32 -10.49 7.74 9.21
CA ARG A 32 -11.57 8.54 9.79
C ARG A 32 -12.84 8.36 8.97
N THR A 33 -13.98 8.23 9.62
CA THR A 33 -15.25 7.88 8.98
C THR A 33 -15.66 8.87 7.90
N ASP A 34 -15.43 10.16 8.11
CA ASP A 34 -15.76 11.19 7.11
C ASP A 34 -14.94 11.03 5.82
N LEU A 35 -13.64 10.69 5.94
CA LEU A 35 -12.79 10.41 4.78
C LEU A 35 -13.21 9.11 4.09
N ALA A 36 -13.50 8.07 4.87
CA ALA A 36 -13.91 6.78 4.32
C ALA A 36 -15.24 6.88 3.56
N ARG A 37 -16.15 7.74 4.01
CA ARG A 37 -17.41 8.00 3.32
C ARG A 37 -17.24 8.81 2.04
N ALA A 38 -16.26 9.71 2.00
CA ALA A 38 -15.99 10.55 0.84
C ALA A 38 -15.20 9.81 -0.25
N TYR A 39 -14.38 8.85 0.14
CA TYR A 39 -13.48 8.15 -0.77
C TYR A 39 -13.73 6.65 -0.73
N HIS A 40 -14.44 6.13 -1.73
CA HIS A 40 -14.72 4.70 -1.87
C HIS A 40 -13.62 4.01 -2.65
N TYR A 41 -13.57 2.68 -2.54
CA TYR A 41 -12.69 1.87 -3.39
C TYR A 41 -13.00 2.10 -4.86
N ASP A 42 -11.95 2.23 -5.66
CA ASP A 42 -12.08 2.26 -7.12
C ASP A 42 -12.23 0.82 -7.61
N ARG A 43 -13.43 0.46 -8.00
CA ARG A 43 -13.80 -0.90 -8.41
C ARG A 43 -13.19 -1.34 -9.74
N ARG A 44 -12.55 -0.42 -10.46
CA ARG A 44 -11.77 -0.78 -11.66
C ARG A 44 -10.52 -1.59 -11.29
N TYR A 45 -10.03 -1.43 -10.06
CA TYR A 45 -8.92 -2.24 -9.54
C TYR A 45 -9.48 -3.52 -8.90
N ARG A 46 -9.07 -4.65 -9.41
CA ARG A 46 -9.58 -5.95 -8.97
C ARG A 46 -8.81 -6.51 -7.77
N PHE A 47 -7.47 -6.28 -7.74
CA PHE A 47 -6.58 -6.92 -6.76
C PHE A 47 -5.95 -5.95 -5.78
N SER A 48 -5.85 -4.68 -6.14
CA SER A 48 -5.11 -3.68 -5.36
C SER A 48 -5.91 -2.41 -5.13
N ALA A 49 -7.24 -2.51 -5.06
CA ALA A 49 -8.12 -1.39 -4.76
C ALA A 49 -7.82 -0.78 -3.38
N ASP A 50 -7.46 -1.61 -2.41
CA ASP A 50 -7.04 -1.20 -1.07
C ASP A 50 -5.77 -0.34 -1.10
N PHE A 51 -4.80 -0.71 -1.92
CA PHE A 51 -3.57 0.06 -2.11
C PHE A 51 -3.86 1.47 -2.63
N ASP A 52 -4.67 1.60 -3.67
CA ASP A 52 -5.10 2.89 -4.21
C ASP A 52 -5.89 3.70 -3.17
N TRP A 53 -6.81 3.04 -2.48
CA TRP A 53 -7.66 3.69 -1.48
C TRP A 53 -6.84 4.25 -0.31
N CYS A 54 -5.90 3.48 0.22
CA CYS A 54 -5.02 3.94 1.30
C CYS A 54 -4.24 5.18 0.89
N ILE A 55 -3.70 5.20 -0.34
CA ILE A 55 -2.99 6.38 -0.85
C ILE A 55 -3.90 7.60 -0.92
N ARG A 56 -5.12 7.44 -1.45
CA ARG A 56 -6.09 8.55 -1.55
C ARG A 56 -6.50 9.09 -0.18
N ILE A 57 -6.74 8.20 0.79
CA ILE A 57 -7.08 8.59 2.16
C ILE A 57 -5.91 9.35 2.80
N MET A 58 -4.69 8.84 2.71
CA MET A 58 -3.52 9.48 3.29
C MET A 58 -3.23 10.84 2.62
N ARG A 59 -3.43 10.92 1.32
CA ARG A 59 -3.25 12.16 0.56
C ARG A 59 -4.24 13.24 0.99
N GLU A 60 -5.50 12.86 1.17
CA GLU A 60 -6.53 13.78 1.67
C GLU A 60 -6.27 14.19 3.10
N ALA A 61 -5.85 13.28 3.96
CA ALA A 61 -5.44 13.59 5.32
C ALA A 61 -4.30 14.60 5.35
N SER A 62 -3.31 14.44 4.47
CA SER A 62 -2.21 15.39 4.33
C SER A 62 -2.71 16.77 3.90
N ARG A 63 -3.61 16.81 2.92
CA ARG A 63 -4.20 18.08 2.46
C ARG A 63 -4.96 18.81 3.56
N LYS A 64 -5.61 18.09 4.46
CA LYS A 64 -6.37 18.64 5.59
C LYS A 64 -5.54 18.79 6.86
N ALA A 65 -4.24 18.52 6.80
CA ALA A 65 -3.33 18.54 7.95
C ALA A 65 -3.78 17.62 9.09
N LEU A 66 -4.38 16.47 8.74
CA LEU A 66 -4.76 15.44 9.71
C LEU A 66 -3.60 14.48 9.94
N PRO A 67 -3.33 14.07 11.18
CA PRO A 67 -2.19 13.19 11.47
C PRO A 67 -2.45 11.75 11.04
N LEU A 68 -1.36 11.06 10.68
CA LEU A 68 -1.30 9.61 10.57
C LEU A 68 -0.61 9.08 11.81
N VAL A 69 -1.27 8.20 12.54
CA VAL A 69 -0.81 7.73 13.85
C VAL A 69 -0.54 6.24 13.81
N ASN A 70 0.62 5.82 14.29
CA ASN A 70 0.93 4.40 14.48
C ASN A 70 0.38 3.95 15.84
N ALA A 71 -0.45 2.90 15.83
CA ALA A 71 -1.04 2.37 17.06
C ALA A 71 -0.07 1.54 17.90
N HIS A 72 1.09 1.17 17.36
CA HIS A 72 2.16 0.41 18.02
C HIS A 72 1.66 -0.93 18.61
N THR A 73 0.71 -1.57 17.95
CA THR A 73 0.18 -2.86 18.38
C THR A 73 -0.17 -3.72 17.17
N ILE A 74 -0.25 -5.02 17.38
CA ILE A 74 -0.73 -5.95 16.36
C ILE A 74 -2.26 -5.86 16.32
N ILE A 75 -2.80 -5.48 15.17
CA ILE A 75 -4.25 -5.28 15.00
C ILE A 75 -4.85 -6.41 14.16
N ALA A 76 -4.12 -6.89 13.15
CA ALA A 76 -4.62 -7.91 12.24
C ALA A 76 -3.67 -9.10 12.17
N ASP A 77 -4.23 -10.29 12.26
CA ASP A 77 -3.55 -11.55 12.00
C ASP A 77 -4.35 -12.28 10.92
N TYR A 78 -3.77 -12.52 9.77
CA TYR A 78 -4.50 -13.06 8.62
C TYR A 78 -3.69 -14.12 7.87
N LEU A 79 -4.41 -15.03 7.21
CA LEU A 79 -3.81 -16.03 6.35
C LEU A 79 -3.39 -15.40 5.02
N ASN A 80 -2.17 -15.70 4.59
CA ASN A 80 -1.61 -15.18 3.34
C ASN A 80 -2.01 -16.05 2.14
N GLU A 81 -3.32 -16.29 1.97
CA GLU A 81 -3.89 -17.15 0.93
C GLU A 81 -4.97 -16.44 0.12
N GLY A 82 -4.83 -15.13 -0.07
CA GLY A 82 -5.83 -14.33 -0.76
C GLY A 82 -5.72 -14.36 -2.28
N MET A 83 -6.70 -13.74 -2.93
CA MET A 83 -6.77 -13.58 -4.39
C MET A 83 -5.51 -12.91 -4.96
N THR A 84 -4.95 -11.94 -4.26
CA THR A 84 -3.73 -11.24 -4.66
C THR A 84 -2.53 -12.19 -4.75
N THR A 85 -2.42 -13.15 -3.82
CA THR A 85 -1.34 -14.14 -3.83
C THR A 85 -1.46 -15.07 -5.03
N ARG A 86 -2.69 -15.51 -5.36
CA ARG A 86 -2.96 -16.38 -6.51
C ARG A 86 -2.75 -15.68 -7.85
N ASN A 87 -2.97 -14.36 -7.91
CA ASN A 87 -2.92 -13.55 -9.12
C ASN A 87 -1.80 -12.50 -9.03
N HIS A 88 -0.62 -12.96 -8.65
CA HIS A 88 0.52 -12.10 -8.33
C HIS A 88 0.90 -11.14 -9.48
N LYS A 89 1.00 -11.67 -10.71
CA LYS A 89 1.37 -10.84 -11.89
C LYS A 89 0.33 -9.75 -12.17
N ALA A 90 -0.95 -10.11 -12.12
CA ALA A 90 -2.05 -9.15 -12.36
C ALA A 90 -2.08 -8.08 -11.26
N SER A 91 -1.85 -8.47 -10.01
CA SER A 91 -1.76 -7.56 -8.87
C SER A 91 -0.58 -6.59 -9.03
N LEU A 92 0.59 -7.07 -9.44
CA LEU A 92 1.76 -6.22 -9.68
C LEU A 92 1.53 -5.21 -10.79
N LYS A 93 0.90 -5.61 -11.89
CA LYS A 93 0.55 -4.70 -12.99
C LYS A 93 -0.40 -3.60 -12.52
N GLU A 94 -1.41 -3.98 -11.77
CA GLU A 94 -2.41 -3.06 -11.24
C GLU A 94 -1.75 -2.07 -10.26
N ARG A 95 -0.91 -2.57 -9.36
CA ARG A 95 -0.15 -1.76 -8.42
C ARG A 95 0.78 -0.78 -9.14
N PHE A 96 1.44 -1.21 -10.20
CA PHE A 96 2.28 -0.35 -11.04
C PHE A 96 1.46 0.82 -11.63
N ARG A 97 0.26 0.53 -12.16
CA ARG A 97 -0.64 1.57 -12.68
C ARG A 97 -1.06 2.57 -11.61
N ILE A 98 -1.38 2.08 -10.43
CA ILE A 98 -1.74 2.91 -9.27
C ILE A 98 -0.57 3.82 -8.89
N MET A 99 0.62 3.28 -8.81
CA MET A 99 1.82 4.05 -8.49
C MET A 99 2.12 5.11 -9.55
N CYS A 100 1.95 4.80 -10.83
CA CYS A 100 2.09 5.77 -11.92
C CYS A 100 1.09 6.92 -11.79
N LYS A 101 -0.16 6.59 -11.45
CA LYS A 101 -1.22 7.58 -11.25
C LYS A 101 -0.92 8.55 -10.10
N HIS A 102 -0.43 8.04 -8.98
CA HIS A 102 -0.22 8.86 -7.76
C HIS A 102 1.15 9.50 -7.69
N TYR A 103 2.18 8.85 -8.20
CA TYR A 103 3.58 9.26 -8.02
C TYR A 103 4.28 9.64 -9.32
N GLY A 104 3.62 9.45 -10.47
CA GLY A 104 4.18 9.72 -11.78
C GLY A 104 4.90 8.52 -12.38
N TYR A 105 4.91 8.46 -13.71
CA TYR A 105 5.48 7.35 -14.46
C TYR A 105 6.99 7.22 -14.25
N VAL A 106 7.73 8.32 -14.38
CA VAL A 106 9.21 8.31 -14.26
C VAL A 106 9.63 7.85 -12.88
N SER A 107 9.04 8.43 -11.83
CA SER A 107 9.32 8.05 -10.44
C SER A 107 9.04 6.57 -10.19
N THR A 108 7.93 6.06 -10.71
CA THR A 108 7.54 4.65 -10.54
C THR A 108 8.51 3.71 -11.26
N VAL A 109 8.88 4.01 -12.49
CA VAL A 109 9.84 3.21 -13.26
C VAL A 109 11.20 3.18 -12.57
N MET A 110 11.69 4.33 -12.13
CA MET A 110 12.98 4.42 -11.43
C MET A 110 12.97 3.61 -10.13
N ARG A 111 11.87 3.63 -9.40
CA ARG A 111 11.74 2.86 -8.16
C ARG A 111 11.72 1.36 -8.42
N HIS A 112 11.04 0.91 -9.49
CA HIS A 112 11.02 -0.50 -9.86
C HIS A 112 12.38 -0.99 -10.36
N LEU A 113 13.11 -0.16 -11.09
CA LEU A 113 14.50 -0.47 -11.47
C LEU A 113 15.39 -0.61 -10.23
N TRP A 114 15.21 0.25 -9.24
CA TRP A 114 15.94 0.15 -7.97
C TRP A 114 15.63 -1.15 -7.24
N PHE A 115 14.38 -1.56 -7.18
CA PHE A 115 13.96 -2.83 -6.58
C PHE A 115 14.62 -4.02 -7.29
N ALA A 116 14.61 -4.02 -8.62
CA ALA A 116 15.24 -5.07 -9.42
C ALA A 116 16.76 -5.13 -9.17
N LEU A 117 17.41 -3.97 -9.11
CA LEU A 117 18.84 -3.88 -8.84
C LEU A 117 19.18 -4.42 -7.44
N ARG A 118 18.39 -4.08 -6.43
CA ARG A 118 18.56 -4.61 -5.07
C ARG A 118 18.49 -6.13 -5.03
N LEU A 119 17.52 -6.72 -5.75
CA LEU A 119 17.39 -8.17 -5.83
C LEU A 119 18.62 -8.83 -6.44
N ILE A 120 19.23 -8.21 -7.46
CA ILE A 120 20.46 -8.72 -8.11
C ILE A 120 21.66 -8.59 -7.19
N LEU A 121 21.81 -7.43 -6.51
CA LEU A 121 22.98 -7.17 -5.65
C LEU A 121 22.97 -7.97 -4.34
N HIS A 122 21.81 -8.42 -3.87
CA HIS A 122 21.69 -9.18 -2.63
C HIS A 122 21.55 -10.70 -2.83
N LYS A 123 21.87 -11.17 -4.02
CA LYS A 123 21.93 -12.62 -4.29
C LYS A 123 23.31 -13.19 -3.85
#